data_95d1c464d999b8bf4ec3a13d7666943d
#
_entry.id   95d1c464d999b8bf4ec3a13d7666943d
#
_cell.length_a   1.000
_cell.length_b   1.000
_cell.length_c   1.000
_cell.angle_alpha   90.00
_cell.angle_beta   90.00
_cell.angle_gamma   90.00
#
_symmetry.space_group_name_H-M   'P 1'
#
loop_
_entity.id
_entity.type
_entity.pdbx_description
1 polymer ?
#
loop_
_entity_poly.entity_id
_entity_poly.type
_entity_poly.pdbx_seq_one_letter_code
_entity_poly.pdbx_strand_id
1 'polypeptide(L)'
;MDSIMKKVFIAISILLLSSGSKLAAQTITDSNDAYREFVQLANKDEDKSQMYDALYRCYTATYAIITHSEKTSAEYSQAMANMKNIIAFLPNAAAYNSNNQSTGNAIKFARAYVDVVGLSDFADGGYTSQNAYSQLSYFAAANLVNRRQYEEAIPYLQTYLRSGDEKYRKSVFVNLIKACAQSNKYQLAVITLEQASDNYPTDYDIISSAVNLCIDHKDNANLQKFVGKGLALRPDDETLLNIQGKLYEEGHHFEQALDIYKKLQVAHPKALDVLKHLAINNYN
;
A
#
# COMPACT_ATOMS: atom_id res chain seq x y z
N MET A 1 17.56 -41.00 -11.44
CA MET A 1 17.56 -39.71 -10.69
C MET A 1 16.50 -39.62 -9.59
N ASP A 2 15.82 -40.72 -9.20
CA ASP A 2 14.54 -40.60 -8.47
C ASP A 2 14.51 -41.12 -7.02
N SER A 3 15.41 -41.95 -6.60
CA SER A 3 15.32 -42.49 -5.21
C SER A 3 16.10 -41.66 -4.19
N ILE A 4 17.23 -41.11 -4.59
CA ILE A 4 18.08 -40.29 -3.69
C ILE A 4 17.50 -38.89 -3.49
N MET A 5 16.99 -38.26 -4.55
CA MET A 5 16.33 -36.94 -4.45
C MET A 5 15.04 -36.97 -3.63
N LYS A 6 14.22 -38.04 -3.78
CA LYS A 6 13.03 -38.21 -2.91
C LYS A 6 13.39 -38.39 -1.43
N LYS A 7 14.44 -39.14 -1.13
CA LYS A 7 14.91 -39.33 0.27
C LYS A 7 15.49 -38.04 0.85
N VAL A 8 16.20 -37.24 0.05
CA VAL A 8 16.72 -35.92 0.47
C VAL A 8 15.59 -34.92 0.68
N PHE A 9 14.55 -34.91 -0.20
CA PHE A 9 13.38 -34.04 -0.03
C PHE A 9 12.56 -34.40 1.21
N ILE A 10 12.37 -35.70 1.50
CA ILE A 10 11.67 -36.16 2.69
C ILE A 10 12.49 -35.86 3.97
N ALA A 11 13.81 -36.02 3.93
CA ALA A 11 14.67 -35.69 5.05
C ALA A 11 14.73 -34.18 5.34
N ILE A 12 14.74 -33.33 4.30
CA ILE A 12 14.70 -31.87 4.46
C ILE A 12 13.31 -31.43 4.97
N SER A 13 12.23 -32.03 4.50
CA SER A 13 10.87 -31.75 4.98
C SER A 13 10.67 -32.16 6.45
N ILE A 14 11.25 -33.29 6.87
CA ILE A 14 11.17 -33.76 8.27
C ILE A 14 12.08 -32.89 9.16
N LEU A 15 13.23 -32.42 8.70
CA LEU A 15 14.08 -31.50 9.44
C LEU A 15 13.44 -30.11 9.60
N LEU A 16 12.77 -29.62 8.55
CA LEU A 16 12.01 -28.34 8.60
C LEU A 16 10.78 -28.45 9.51
N LEU A 17 10.08 -29.59 9.51
CA LEU A 17 8.95 -29.85 10.42
C LEU A 17 9.43 -29.97 11.88
N SER A 18 10.54 -30.65 12.14
CA SER A 18 11.08 -30.79 13.50
C SER A 18 11.71 -29.51 14.05
N SER A 19 12.32 -28.68 13.20
CA SER A 19 12.81 -27.35 13.60
C SER A 19 11.66 -26.37 13.76
N GLY A 20 10.62 -26.44 12.94
CA GLY A 20 9.41 -25.62 13.05
C GLY A 20 8.64 -25.88 14.34
N SER A 21 8.47 -27.14 14.75
CA SER A 21 7.77 -27.48 16.01
C SER A 21 8.54 -27.06 17.26
N LYS A 22 9.89 -27.19 17.27
CA LYS A 22 10.72 -26.70 18.38
C LYS A 22 10.74 -25.17 18.46
N LEU A 23 10.80 -24.49 17.32
CA LEU A 23 10.75 -23.03 17.26
C LEU A 23 9.36 -22.52 17.70
N ALA A 24 8.28 -23.17 17.27
CA ALA A 24 6.93 -22.82 17.71
C ALA A 24 6.73 -23.03 19.21
N ALA A 25 7.22 -24.14 19.78
CA ALA A 25 7.15 -24.40 21.21
C ALA A 25 7.93 -23.37 22.04
N GLN A 26 9.13 -22.98 21.62
CA GLN A 26 9.89 -21.90 22.23
C GLN A 26 9.14 -20.57 22.17
N THR A 27 8.57 -20.26 21.01
CA THR A 27 7.84 -19.01 20.78
C THR A 27 6.55 -18.93 21.61
N ILE A 28 5.84 -20.04 21.89
CA ILE A 28 4.63 -19.99 22.75
C ILE A 28 5.01 -19.76 24.21
N THR A 29 6.13 -20.31 24.68
CA THR A 29 6.67 -20.01 26.00
C THR A 29 6.99 -18.53 26.12
N ASP A 30 7.71 -17.98 25.13
CA ASP A 30 8.07 -16.55 25.07
C ASP A 30 6.81 -15.66 25.06
N SER A 31 5.77 -16.06 24.29
CA SER A 31 4.49 -15.36 24.27
C SER A 31 3.80 -15.34 25.62
N ASN A 32 3.74 -16.49 26.30
CA ASN A 32 3.09 -16.61 27.61
C ASN A 32 3.84 -15.83 28.69
N ASP A 33 5.16 -15.86 28.68
CA ASP A 33 5.98 -15.13 29.63
C ASP A 33 5.86 -13.61 29.43
N ALA A 34 5.92 -13.15 28.18
CA ALA A 34 5.69 -11.75 27.85
C ALA A 34 4.26 -11.29 28.20
N TYR A 35 3.26 -12.14 28.01
CA TYR A 35 1.88 -11.85 28.41
C TYR A 35 1.75 -11.70 29.93
N ARG A 36 2.35 -12.62 30.73
CA ARG A 36 2.35 -12.51 32.21
C ARG A 36 3.02 -11.21 32.68
N GLU A 37 4.18 -10.90 32.11
CA GLU A 37 4.91 -9.66 32.40
C GLU A 37 4.07 -8.43 32.07
N PHE A 38 3.45 -8.38 30.88
CA PHE A 38 2.54 -7.31 30.48
C PHE A 38 1.41 -7.14 31.49
N VAL A 39 0.72 -8.23 31.91
CA VAL A 39 -0.37 -8.16 32.88
C VAL A 39 0.12 -7.68 34.25
N GLN A 40 1.29 -8.13 34.71
CA GLN A 40 1.87 -7.69 35.97
C GLN A 40 2.19 -6.19 35.95
N LEU A 41 2.75 -5.68 34.84
CA LEU A 41 3.09 -4.26 34.69
C LEU A 41 1.84 -3.40 34.48
N ALA A 42 0.81 -3.91 33.81
CA ALA A 42 -0.47 -3.20 33.64
C ALA A 42 -1.23 -2.96 34.96
N ASN A 43 -1.00 -3.80 35.95
CA ASN A 43 -1.59 -3.65 37.28
C ASN A 43 -0.79 -2.72 38.23
N LYS A 44 0.37 -2.23 37.77
CA LYS A 44 1.20 -1.27 38.51
C LYS A 44 1.05 0.10 37.86
N ASP A 45 0.94 1.12 38.66
CA ASP A 45 0.87 2.52 38.18
C ASP A 45 2.29 3.09 37.96
N GLU A 46 3.12 2.27 37.29
CA GLU A 46 4.51 2.58 36.99
C GLU A 46 4.70 2.95 35.52
N ASP A 47 5.97 3.10 35.09
CA ASP A 47 6.35 3.52 33.73
C ASP A 47 5.71 2.60 32.65
N LYS A 48 4.79 3.16 31.90
CA LYS A 48 4.10 2.49 30.80
C LYS A 48 5.03 2.01 29.67
N SER A 49 6.25 2.51 29.60
CA SER A 49 7.22 2.09 28.59
C SER A 49 7.54 0.60 28.71
N GLN A 50 7.86 0.12 29.92
CA GLN A 50 8.15 -1.31 30.15
C GLN A 50 6.94 -2.19 29.86
N MET A 51 5.75 -1.73 30.24
CA MET A 51 4.49 -2.43 29.96
C MET A 51 4.28 -2.59 28.46
N TYR A 52 4.51 -1.53 27.68
CA TYR A 52 4.35 -1.61 26.22
C TYR A 52 5.47 -2.39 25.52
N ASP A 53 6.68 -2.44 26.08
CA ASP A 53 7.73 -3.33 25.57
C ASP A 53 7.35 -4.80 25.78
N ALA A 54 6.79 -5.17 26.93
CA ALA A 54 6.25 -6.52 27.17
C ALA A 54 5.08 -6.83 26.23
N LEU A 55 4.16 -5.88 26.02
CA LEU A 55 3.08 -5.99 25.04
C LEU A 55 3.59 -6.29 23.64
N TYR A 56 4.62 -5.58 23.17
CA TYR A 56 5.16 -5.78 21.84
C TYR A 56 5.87 -7.14 21.69
N ARG A 57 6.60 -7.58 22.70
CA ARG A 57 7.20 -8.93 22.72
C ARG A 57 6.13 -10.02 22.67
N CYS A 58 5.06 -9.86 23.45
CA CYS A 58 3.91 -10.76 23.41
C CYS A 58 3.27 -10.79 22.01
N TYR A 59 3.01 -9.62 21.42
CA TYR A 59 2.49 -9.50 20.06
C TYR A 59 3.37 -10.24 19.05
N THR A 60 4.68 -9.98 19.02
CA THR A 60 5.57 -10.56 18.01
C THR A 60 5.65 -12.07 18.09
N ALA A 61 5.78 -12.62 19.30
CA ALA A 61 5.79 -14.06 19.51
C ALA A 61 4.45 -14.71 19.14
N THR A 62 3.34 -14.10 19.55
CA THR A 62 1.99 -14.58 19.27
C THR A 62 1.66 -14.53 17.78
N TYR A 63 1.98 -13.41 17.11
CA TYR A 63 1.73 -13.21 15.69
C TYR A 63 2.51 -14.22 14.82
N ALA A 64 3.75 -14.50 15.18
CA ALA A 64 4.57 -15.52 14.51
C ALA A 64 3.92 -16.91 14.59
N ILE A 65 3.35 -17.30 15.73
CA ILE A 65 2.65 -18.57 15.85
C ILE A 65 1.39 -18.58 14.98
N ILE A 66 0.55 -17.55 15.07
CA ILE A 66 -0.72 -17.47 14.33
C ILE A 66 -0.48 -17.54 12.81
N THR A 67 0.62 -16.96 12.32
CA THR A 67 0.90 -16.92 10.88
C THR A 67 1.65 -18.13 10.32
N HIS A 68 2.29 -18.95 11.18
CA HIS A 68 3.15 -20.06 10.73
C HIS A 68 2.76 -21.43 11.29
N SER A 69 1.83 -21.52 12.25
CA SER A 69 1.40 -22.79 12.83
C SER A 69 0.09 -23.29 12.19
N GLU A 70 -0.12 -24.60 12.28
CA GLU A 70 -1.39 -25.20 11.89
C GLU A 70 -2.51 -24.76 12.84
N LYS A 71 -3.65 -24.35 12.28
CA LYS A 71 -4.80 -23.83 13.07
C LYS A 71 -5.37 -24.81 14.07
N THR A 72 -5.10 -26.10 13.90
CA THR A 72 -5.52 -27.17 14.79
C THR A 72 -4.58 -27.43 15.95
N SER A 73 -3.42 -26.78 15.99
CA SER A 73 -2.43 -26.99 17.04
C SER A 73 -2.82 -26.32 18.37
N ALA A 74 -2.31 -26.87 19.47
CA ALA A 74 -2.51 -26.32 20.81
C ALA A 74 -1.82 -24.94 20.93
N GLU A 75 -0.64 -24.80 20.32
CA GLU A 75 0.13 -23.55 20.27
C GLU A 75 -0.65 -22.45 19.56
N TYR A 76 -1.28 -22.75 18.41
CA TYR A 76 -2.15 -21.82 17.72
C TYR A 76 -3.31 -21.35 18.59
N SER A 77 -4.00 -22.30 19.25
CA SER A 77 -5.15 -21.99 20.11
C SER A 77 -4.75 -21.08 21.27
N GLN A 78 -3.60 -21.35 21.90
CA GLN A 78 -3.08 -20.52 22.98
C GLN A 78 -2.64 -19.15 22.49
N ALA A 79 -1.97 -19.07 21.33
CA ALA A 79 -1.57 -17.82 20.72
C ALA A 79 -2.79 -16.96 20.37
N MET A 80 -3.84 -17.55 19.84
CA MET A 80 -5.10 -16.84 19.57
C MET A 80 -5.75 -16.27 20.84
N ALA A 81 -5.70 -17.02 21.95
CA ALA A 81 -6.19 -16.53 23.24
C ALA A 81 -5.37 -15.32 23.73
N ASN A 82 -4.04 -15.41 23.69
CA ASN A 82 -3.16 -14.31 24.05
C ASN A 82 -3.42 -13.08 23.17
N MET A 83 -3.51 -13.26 21.83
CA MET A 83 -3.76 -12.15 20.90
C MET A 83 -5.08 -11.45 21.16
N LYS A 84 -6.17 -12.20 21.41
CA LYS A 84 -7.48 -11.62 21.77
C LYS A 84 -7.42 -10.77 23.03
N ASN A 85 -6.59 -11.16 23.98
CA ASN A 85 -6.41 -10.41 25.23
C ASN A 85 -5.60 -9.12 25.06
N ILE A 86 -4.66 -9.07 24.10
CA ILE A 86 -3.75 -7.93 23.95
C ILE A 86 -4.14 -6.95 22.83
N ILE A 87 -4.96 -7.37 21.85
CA ILE A 87 -5.27 -6.58 20.67
C ILE A 87 -5.81 -5.18 20.99
N ALA A 88 -6.67 -5.06 22.01
CA ALA A 88 -7.28 -3.79 22.42
C ALA A 88 -6.26 -2.78 23.01
N PHE A 89 -5.09 -3.24 23.43
CA PHE A 89 -4.04 -2.39 23.99
C PHE A 89 -3.11 -1.83 22.92
N LEU A 90 -3.05 -2.41 21.73
CA LEU A 90 -2.16 -1.96 20.66
C LEU A 90 -2.47 -0.52 20.19
N PRO A 91 -3.73 -0.09 19.99
CA PRO A 91 -4.06 1.31 19.71
C PRO A 91 -3.62 2.26 20.81
N ASN A 92 -3.82 1.88 22.07
CA ASN A 92 -3.42 2.69 23.21
C ASN A 92 -1.89 2.85 23.29
N ALA A 93 -1.15 1.78 22.99
CA ALA A 93 0.31 1.82 22.90
C ALA A 93 0.80 2.73 21.77
N ALA A 94 0.15 2.69 20.59
CA ALA A 94 0.45 3.59 19.50
C ALA A 94 0.23 5.06 19.89
N ALA A 95 -0.91 5.37 20.53
CA ALA A 95 -1.23 6.71 20.99
C ALA A 95 -0.25 7.21 22.06
N TYR A 96 0.06 6.38 23.06
CA TYR A 96 1.04 6.71 24.12
C TYR A 96 2.41 7.07 23.51
N ASN A 97 2.93 6.22 22.62
CA ASN A 97 4.23 6.45 22.00
C ASN A 97 4.22 7.67 21.08
N SER A 98 3.12 7.95 20.39
CA SER A 98 2.97 9.17 19.57
C SER A 98 3.00 10.43 20.45
N ASN A 99 2.27 10.43 21.56
CA ASN A 99 2.22 11.57 22.49
C ASN A 99 3.57 11.82 23.17
N ASN A 100 4.37 10.77 23.39
CA ASN A 100 5.72 10.86 23.95
C ASN A 100 6.81 11.03 22.87
N GLN A 101 6.44 11.46 21.66
CA GLN A 101 7.36 11.72 20.55
C GLN A 101 8.19 10.49 20.09
N SER A 102 7.84 9.30 20.53
CA SER A 102 8.44 8.04 20.10
C SER A 102 7.78 7.51 18.84
N THR A 103 7.88 8.30 17.75
CA THR A 103 7.18 7.99 16.47
C THR A 103 7.52 6.59 15.94
N GLY A 104 8.77 6.11 16.13
CA GLY A 104 9.15 4.77 15.72
C GLY A 104 8.34 3.68 16.39
N ASN A 105 8.18 3.75 17.71
CA ASN A 105 7.38 2.81 18.47
C ASN A 105 5.89 2.99 18.18
N ALA A 106 5.40 4.23 18.02
CA ALA A 106 4.02 4.46 17.62
C ALA A 106 3.67 3.76 16.31
N ILE A 107 4.55 3.82 15.29
CA ILE A 107 4.37 3.10 14.02
C ILE A 107 4.36 1.58 14.24
N LYS A 108 5.25 1.03 15.07
CA LYS A 108 5.29 -0.41 15.37
C LYS A 108 3.94 -0.91 15.90
N PHE A 109 3.35 -0.21 16.86
CA PHE A 109 2.06 -0.59 17.45
C PHE A 109 0.89 -0.37 16.49
N ALA A 110 0.92 0.69 15.69
CA ALA A 110 -0.08 0.93 14.66
C ALA A 110 -0.08 -0.21 13.62
N ARG A 111 1.10 -0.60 13.13
CA ARG A 111 1.26 -1.75 12.23
C ARG A 111 0.78 -3.04 12.89
N ALA A 112 1.22 -3.31 14.12
CA ALA A 112 0.83 -4.50 14.87
C ALA A 112 -0.70 -4.66 14.94
N TYR A 113 -1.42 -3.59 15.24
CA TYR A 113 -2.88 -3.62 15.27
C TYR A 113 -3.48 -3.91 13.89
N VAL A 114 -3.03 -3.19 12.86
CA VAL A 114 -3.56 -3.35 11.50
C VAL A 114 -3.27 -4.74 10.95
N ASP A 115 -2.08 -5.27 11.19
CA ASP A 115 -1.65 -6.59 10.72
C ASP A 115 -2.50 -7.71 11.37
N VAL A 116 -2.78 -7.62 12.68
CA VAL A 116 -3.65 -8.58 13.38
C VAL A 116 -5.09 -8.50 12.88
N VAL A 117 -5.65 -7.30 12.80
CA VAL A 117 -7.04 -7.10 12.36
C VAL A 117 -7.23 -7.55 10.90
N GLY A 118 -6.16 -7.49 10.10
CA GLY A 118 -6.15 -7.98 8.71
C GLY A 118 -6.18 -9.50 8.57
N LEU A 119 -5.96 -10.26 9.65
CA LEU A 119 -6.03 -11.74 9.62
C LEU A 119 -7.50 -12.21 9.55
N SER A 120 -7.73 -13.27 8.76
CA SER A 120 -9.08 -13.86 8.61
C SER A 120 -9.72 -14.26 9.94
N ASP A 121 -8.92 -14.65 10.91
CA ASP A 121 -9.38 -15.09 12.24
C ASP A 121 -9.91 -13.94 13.12
N PHE A 122 -9.69 -12.69 12.72
CA PHE A 122 -10.21 -11.49 13.36
C PHE A 122 -11.28 -10.76 12.53
N ALA A 123 -11.59 -11.24 11.32
CA ALA A 123 -12.51 -10.57 10.38
C ALA A 123 -13.92 -10.39 10.97
N ASP A 124 -14.43 -11.40 11.68
CA ASP A 124 -15.77 -11.39 12.26
C ASP A 124 -15.87 -10.64 13.60
N GLY A 125 -14.73 -10.18 14.15
CA GLY A 125 -14.67 -9.52 15.45
C GLY A 125 -15.08 -8.04 15.46
N GLY A 126 -15.51 -7.48 14.31
CA GLY A 126 -15.91 -6.09 14.18
C GLY A 126 -14.76 -5.07 14.27
N TYR A 127 -13.51 -5.52 14.35
CA TYR A 127 -12.34 -4.64 14.46
C TYR A 127 -12.12 -3.78 13.21
N THR A 128 -12.46 -4.28 12.03
CA THR A 128 -12.29 -3.56 10.75
C THR A 128 -13.25 -2.38 10.60
N SER A 129 -14.40 -2.42 11.28
CA SER A 129 -15.38 -1.33 11.29
C SER A 129 -15.06 -0.23 12.33
N GLN A 130 -14.02 -0.44 13.16
CA GLN A 130 -13.63 0.55 14.15
C GLN A 130 -12.80 1.67 13.52
N ASN A 131 -13.03 2.91 13.97
CA ASN A 131 -12.24 4.07 13.53
C ASN A 131 -10.72 3.87 13.75
N ALA A 132 -10.32 3.12 14.78
CA ALA A 132 -8.93 2.81 15.05
C ALA A 132 -8.25 2.09 13.87
N TYR A 133 -8.95 1.20 13.17
CA TYR A 133 -8.38 0.46 12.05
C TYR A 133 -7.99 1.37 10.88
N SER A 134 -8.88 2.25 10.44
CA SER A 134 -8.58 3.21 9.38
C SER A 134 -7.54 4.24 9.82
N GLN A 135 -7.70 4.82 11.02
CA GLN A 135 -6.79 5.83 11.53
C GLN A 135 -5.36 5.32 11.70
N LEU A 136 -5.17 4.12 12.25
CA LEU A 136 -3.84 3.52 12.44
C LEU A 136 -3.25 3.04 11.11
N SER A 137 -4.07 2.58 10.16
CA SER A 137 -3.62 2.31 8.79
C SER A 137 -3.06 3.56 8.13
N TYR A 138 -3.79 4.67 8.21
CA TYR A 138 -3.33 5.96 7.67
C TYR A 138 -2.07 6.47 8.40
N PHE A 139 -2.06 6.42 9.74
CA PHE A 139 -0.93 6.86 10.54
C PHE A 139 0.35 6.09 10.20
N ALA A 140 0.29 4.76 10.14
CA ALA A 140 1.42 3.93 9.78
C ALA A 140 1.89 4.25 8.34
N ALA A 141 0.97 4.28 7.39
CA ALA A 141 1.26 4.54 6.00
C ALA A 141 1.90 5.90 5.75
N ALA A 142 1.31 6.98 6.30
CA ALA A 142 1.82 8.34 6.12
C ALA A 142 3.25 8.50 6.68
N ASN A 143 3.51 7.92 7.85
CA ASN A 143 4.85 7.94 8.44
C ASN A 143 5.88 7.12 7.64
N LEU A 144 5.49 5.96 7.11
CA LEU A 144 6.34 5.14 6.24
C LEU A 144 6.68 5.89 4.93
N VAL A 145 5.68 6.53 4.30
CA VAL A 145 5.91 7.38 3.11
C VAL A 145 6.87 8.52 3.40
N ASN A 146 6.70 9.22 4.53
CA ASN A 146 7.59 10.31 4.94
C ASN A 146 9.04 9.83 5.17
N ARG A 147 9.21 8.59 5.61
CA ARG A 147 10.52 7.94 5.77
C ARG A 147 11.06 7.31 4.49
N ARG A 148 10.35 7.45 3.36
CA ARG A 148 10.65 6.84 2.07
C ARG A 148 10.65 5.30 2.09
N GLN A 149 9.98 4.69 3.06
CA GLN A 149 9.74 3.25 3.16
C GLN A 149 8.50 2.88 2.34
N TYR A 150 8.57 3.15 1.04
CA TYR A 150 7.42 3.12 0.15
C TYR A 150 6.80 1.73 0.03
N GLU A 151 7.62 0.70 -0.14
CA GLU A 151 7.12 -0.66 -0.28
C GLU A 151 6.34 -1.13 0.95
N GLU A 152 6.85 -0.80 2.15
CA GLU A 152 6.19 -1.11 3.41
C GLU A 152 4.89 -0.30 3.62
N ALA A 153 4.78 0.90 3.02
CA ALA A 153 3.58 1.74 3.14
C ALA A 153 2.39 1.21 2.34
N ILE A 154 2.63 0.53 1.21
CA ILE A 154 1.60 0.10 0.25
C ILE A 154 0.46 -0.69 0.92
N PRO A 155 0.70 -1.76 1.70
CA PRO A 155 -0.39 -2.54 2.29
C PRO A 155 -1.27 -1.72 3.24
N TYR A 156 -0.71 -0.78 3.98
CA TYR A 156 -1.48 0.08 4.90
C TYR A 156 -2.31 1.14 4.16
N LEU A 157 -1.80 1.69 3.05
CA LEU A 157 -2.55 2.59 2.17
C LEU A 157 -3.74 1.86 1.54
N GLN A 158 -3.53 0.64 1.04
CA GLN A 158 -4.59 -0.19 0.50
C GLN A 158 -5.63 -0.57 1.55
N THR A 159 -5.19 -0.87 2.78
CA THR A 159 -6.07 -1.17 3.90
C THR A 159 -6.96 0.01 4.24
N TYR A 160 -6.41 1.23 4.27
CA TYR A 160 -7.21 2.43 4.45
C TYR A 160 -8.28 2.59 3.36
N LEU A 161 -7.93 2.41 2.09
CA LEU A 161 -8.90 2.52 0.98
C LEU A 161 -10.05 1.50 1.11
N ARG A 162 -9.75 0.29 1.59
CA ARG A 162 -10.76 -0.76 1.84
C ARG A 162 -11.64 -0.49 3.06
N SER A 163 -11.18 0.28 4.04
CA SER A 163 -11.98 0.58 5.25
C SER A 163 -13.20 1.44 4.99
N GLY A 164 -13.28 2.10 3.84
CA GLY A 164 -14.38 3.01 3.50
C GLY A 164 -14.31 4.37 4.19
N ASP A 165 -13.25 4.68 4.93
CA ASP A 165 -13.05 5.99 5.55
C ASP A 165 -12.70 7.03 4.47
N GLU A 166 -13.47 8.13 4.42
CA GLU A 166 -13.33 9.17 3.40
C GLU A 166 -12.40 10.33 3.84
N LYS A 167 -12.08 10.43 5.13
CA LYS A 167 -11.41 11.61 5.71
C LYS A 167 -10.07 11.94 5.03
N TYR A 168 -9.25 10.93 4.73
CA TYR A 168 -7.94 11.10 4.10
C TYR A 168 -7.84 10.41 2.74
N ARG A 169 -8.96 9.97 2.17
CA ARG A 169 -9.00 9.11 0.98
C ARG A 169 -8.20 9.67 -0.20
N LYS A 170 -8.34 10.96 -0.53
CA LYS A 170 -7.56 11.60 -1.60
C LYS A 170 -6.06 11.55 -1.31
N SER A 171 -5.65 11.92 -0.09
CA SER A 171 -4.23 11.87 0.30
C SER A 171 -3.67 10.46 0.26
N VAL A 172 -4.49 9.46 0.58
CA VAL A 172 -4.10 8.05 0.52
C VAL A 172 -3.90 7.60 -0.92
N PHE A 173 -4.76 7.98 -1.86
CA PHE A 173 -4.55 7.71 -3.28
C PHE A 173 -3.23 8.31 -3.77
N VAL A 174 -2.97 9.59 -3.49
CA VAL A 174 -1.72 10.27 -3.88
C VAL A 174 -0.49 9.56 -3.30
N ASN A 175 -0.53 9.19 -2.03
CA ASN A 175 0.56 8.48 -1.36
C ASN A 175 0.75 7.06 -1.93
N LEU A 176 -0.34 6.35 -2.27
CA LEU A 176 -0.26 5.01 -2.84
C LEU A 176 0.34 5.04 -4.25
N ILE A 177 -0.09 5.97 -5.08
CA ILE A 177 0.49 6.20 -6.42
C ILE A 177 2.00 6.46 -6.30
N LYS A 178 2.38 7.40 -5.42
CA LYS A 178 3.79 7.72 -5.15
C LYS A 178 4.57 6.50 -4.66
N ALA A 179 4.02 5.76 -3.69
CA ALA A 179 4.68 4.58 -3.13
C ALA A 179 4.86 3.49 -4.20
N CYS A 180 3.86 3.24 -5.03
CA CYS A 180 3.93 2.28 -6.12
C CYS A 180 4.97 2.68 -7.19
N ALA A 181 4.99 3.96 -7.59
CA ALA A 181 5.96 4.48 -8.56
C ALA A 181 7.40 4.33 -8.04
N GLN A 182 7.65 4.69 -6.78
CA GLN A 182 8.97 4.61 -6.16
C GLN A 182 9.42 3.17 -5.82
N SER A 183 8.50 2.21 -5.82
CA SER A 183 8.76 0.79 -5.57
C SER A 183 8.73 -0.06 -6.86
N ASN A 184 8.77 0.56 -8.03
CA ASN A 184 8.70 -0.10 -9.34
C ASN A 184 7.44 -0.98 -9.53
N LYS A 185 6.34 -0.65 -8.85
CA LYS A 185 5.04 -1.36 -8.96
C LYS A 185 4.12 -0.62 -9.93
N TYR A 186 4.59 -0.44 -11.18
CA TYR A 186 3.92 0.37 -12.20
C TYR A 186 2.45 -0.01 -12.41
N GLN A 187 2.14 -1.29 -12.59
CA GLN A 187 0.78 -1.75 -12.83
C GLN A 187 -0.18 -1.37 -11.67
N LEU A 188 0.31 -1.48 -10.43
CA LEU A 188 -0.48 -1.08 -9.26
C LEU A 188 -0.66 0.44 -9.22
N ALA A 189 0.34 1.21 -9.63
CA ALA A 189 0.22 2.67 -9.73
C ALA A 189 -0.85 3.08 -10.75
N VAL A 190 -0.87 2.45 -11.93
CA VAL A 190 -1.89 2.71 -12.98
C VAL A 190 -3.29 2.36 -12.48
N ILE A 191 -3.50 1.17 -11.90
CA ILE A 191 -4.78 0.76 -11.31
C ILE A 191 -5.24 1.78 -10.24
N THR A 192 -4.30 2.22 -9.40
CA THR A 192 -4.61 3.21 -8.35
C THR A 192 -4.98 4.57 -8.94
N LEU A 193 -4.31 5.00 -10.02
CA LEU A 193 -4.63 6.24 -10.74
C LEU A 193 -6.01 6.17 -11.41
N GLU A 194 -6.39 5.02 -11.98
CA GLU A 194 -7.72 4.82 -12.52
C GLU A 194 -8.78 4.99 -11.43
N GLN A 195 -8.62 4.27 -10.30
CA GLN A 195 -9.52 4.39 -9.16
C GLN A 195 -9.57 5.83 -8.62
N ALA A 196 -8.42 6.51 -8.51
CA ALA A 196 -8.36 7.90 -8.06
C ALA A 196 -9.11 8.84 -9.02
N SER A 197 -8.89 8.70 -10.34
CA SER A 197 -9.55 9.52 -11.35
C SER A 197 -11.06 9.28 -11.44
N ASP A 198 -11.53 8.08 -11.10
CA ASP A 198 -12.96 7.77 -11.05
C ASP A 198 -13.61 8.31 -9.76
N ASN A 199 -12.89 8.32 -8.64
CA ASN A 199 -13.36 8.93 -7.38
C ASN A 199 -13.31 10.46 -7.41
N TYR A 200 -12.36 11.05 -8.16
CA TYR A 200 -12.12 12.49 -8.26
C TYR A 200 -12.06 12.90 -9.73
N PRO A 201 -13.16 12.78 -10.50
CA PRO A 201 -13.15 12.93 -11.96
C PRO A 201 -12.81 14.36 -12.44
N THR A 202 -12.96 15.36 -11.58
CA THR A 202 -12.63 16.76 -11.89
C THR A 202 -11.26 17.19 -11.35
N ASP A 203 -10.52 16.28 -10.74
CA ASP A 203 -9.21 16.59 -10.17
C ASP A 203 -8.11 16.48 -11.24
N TYR A 204 -7.75 17.63 -11.80
CA TYR A 204 -6.73 17.70 -12.85
C TYR A 204 -5.35 17.24 -12.39
N ASP A 205 -4.99 17.40 -11.11
CA ASP A 205 -3.67 17.02 -10.60
C ASP A 205 -3.49 15.49 -10.59
N ILE A 206 -4.55 14.75 -10.30
CA ILE A 206 -4.56 13.28 -10.42
C ILE A 206 -4.36 12.86 -11.87
N ILE A 207 -5.08 13.49 -12.80
CA ILE A 207 -4.99 13.17 -14.22
C ILE A 207 -3.61 13.54 -14.78
N SER A 208 -3.09 14.71 -14.44
CA SER A 208 -1.74 15.15 -14.84
C SER A 208 -0.67 14.19 -14.31
N SER A 209 -0.81 13.73 -13.07
CA SER A 209 0.09 12.72 -12.49
C SER A 209 0.05 11.40 -13.26
N ALA A 210 -1.14 10.99 -13.72
CA ALA A 210 -1.32 9.78 -14.52
C ALA A 210 -0.66 9.92 -15.91
N VAL A 211 -0.84 11.07 -16.58
CA VAL A 211 -0.20 11.37 -17.85
C VAL A 211 1.32 11.28 -17.74
N ASN A 212 1.90 11.95 -16.72
CA ASN A 212 3.34 11.93 -16.50
C ASN A 212 3.87 10.51 -16.24
N LEU A 213 3.19 9.73 -15.40
CA LEU A 213 3.60 8.36 -15.11
C LEU A 213 3.57 7.48 -16.37
N CYS A 214 2.55 7.61 -17.23
CA CYS A 214 2.45 6.88 -18.48
C CYS A 214 3.54 7.28 -19.49
N ILE A 215 3.91 8.55 -19.54
CA ILE A 215 5.03 9.03 -20.38
C ILE A 215 6.34 8.38 -19.92
N ASP A 216 6.64 8.43 -18.62
CA ASP A 216 7.87 7.87 -18.05
C ASP A 216 8.03 6.37 -18.34
N HIS A 217 6.90 5.65 -18.40
CA HIS A 217 6.85 4.22 -18.68
C HIS A 217 6.54 3.84 -20.13
N LYS A 218 6.39 4.83 -21.03
CA LYS A 218 6.05 4.63 -22.45
C LYS A 218 4.77 3.79 -22.66
N ASP A 219 3.81 3.97 -21.80
CA ASP A 219 2.52 3.27 -21.86
C ASP A 219 1.50 4.09 -22.67
N ASN A 220 1.58 4.00 -23.99
CA ASN A 220 0.74 4.78 -24.90
C ASN A 220 -0.76 4.48 -24.75
N ALA A 221 -1.13 3.24 -24.36
CA ALA A 221 -2.53 2.88 -24.19
C ALA A 221 -3.18 3.62 -23.01
N ASN A 222 -2.55 3.59 -21.84
CA ASN A 222 -3.03 4.31 -20.66
C ASN A 222 -2.82 5.82 -20.82
N LEU A 223 -1.73 6.25 -21.50
CA LEU A 223 -1.49 7.65 -21.82
C LEU A 223 -2.64 8.26 -22.62
N GLN A 224 -3.09 7.59 -23.69
CA GLN A 224 -4.23 8.04 -24.50
C GLN A 224 -5.50 8.19 -23.67
N LYS A 225 -5.78 7.22 -22.75
CA LYS A 225 -6.93 7.26 -21.86
C LYS A 225 -6.90 8.49 -20.93
N PHE A 226 -5.75 8.75 -20.27
CA PHE A 226 -5.65 9.85 -19.32
C PHE A 226 -5.55 11.22 -20.01
N VAL A 227 -4.93 11.32 -21.19
CA VAL A 227 -4.96 12.52 -22.02
C VAL A 227 -6.40 12.86 -22.42
N GLY A 228 -7.20 11.85 -22.82
CA GLY A 228 -8.62 12.06 -23.11
C GLY A 228 -9.42 12.58 -21.91
N LYS A 229 -9.20 12.00 -20.71
CA LYS A 229 -9.81 12.52 -19.48
C LYS A 229 -9.37 13.96 -19.16
N GLY A 230 -8.10 14.29 -19.38
CA GLY A 230 -7.56 15.63 -19.15
C GLY A 230 -8.15 16.68 -20.11
N LEU A 231 -8.24 16.36 -21.40
CA LEU A 231 -8.85 17.22 -22.41
C LEU A 231 -10.36 17.38 -22.24
N ALA A 232 -11.04 16.41 -21.65
CA ALA A 232 -12.45 16.57 -21.26
C ALA A 232 -12.63 17.66 -20.18
N LEU A 233 -11.65 17.84 -19.29
CA LEU A 233 -11.65 18.90 -18.26
C LEU A 233 -11.09 20.24 -18.80
N ARG A 234 -10.08 20.18 -19.63
CA ARG A 234 -9.37 21.33 -20.20
C ARG A 234 -9.17 21.13 -21.70
N PRO A 235 -10.19 21.44 -22.52
CA PRO A 235 -10.17 21.14 -23.97
C PRO A 235 -9.05 21.86 -24.74
N ASP A 236 -8.57 22.97 -24.20
CA ASP A 236 -7.53 23.81 -24.84
C ASP A 236 -6.17 23.68 -24.15
N ASP A 237 -5.95 22.62 -23.34
CA ASP A 237 -4.66 22.37 -22.72
C ASP A 237 -3.63 21.98 -23.80
N GLU A 238 -2.74 22.90 -24.12
CA GLU A 238 -1.76 22.74 -25.18
C GLU A 238 -0.80 21.60 -25.00
N THR A 239 -0.43 21.30 -23.75
CA THR A 239 0.44 20.15 -23.42
C THR A 239 -0.27 18.84 -23.76
N LEU A 240 -1.51 18.70 -23.33
CA LEU A 240 -2.30 17.50 -23.61
C LEU A 240 -2.64 17.37 -25.10
N LEU A 241 -2.97 18.48 -25.77
CA LEU A 241 -3.18 18.48 -27.22
C LEU A 241 -1.93 18.03 -27.97
N ASN A 242 -0.75 18.53 -27.60
CA ASN A 242 0.50 18.11 -28.26
C ASN A 242 0.78 16.61 -28.03
N ILE A 243 0.55 16.09 -26.82
CA ILE A 243 0.67 14.66 -26.53
C ILE A 243 -0.33 13.86 -27.38
N GLN A 244 -1.58 14.30 -27.46
CA GLN A 244 -2.62 13.62 -28.24
C GLN A 244 -2.26 13.59 -29.73
N GLY A 245 -1.77 14.71 -30.30
CA GLY A 245 -1.32 14.77 -31.68
C GLY A 245 -0.21 13.75 -31.98
N LYS A 246 0.80 13.65 -31.11
CA LYS A 246 1.87 12.65 -31.22
C LYS A 246 1.35 11.22 -31.12
N LEU A 247 0.42 10.93 -30.21
CA LEU A 247 -0.18 9.60 -30.09
C LEU A 247 -0.95 9.22 -31.37
N TYR A 248 -1.64 10.16 -32.00
CA TYR A 248 -2.30 9.94 -33.29
C TYR A 248 -1.30 9.69 -34.42
N GLU A 249 -0.17 10.42 -34.47
CA GLU A 249 0.91 10.16 -35.46
C GLU A 249 1.50 8.75 -35.27
N GLU A 250 1.81 8.35 -34.04
CA GLU A 250 2.35 7.02 -33.74
C GLU A 250 1.37 5.91 -34.09
N GLY A 251 0.07 6.18 -33.96
CA GLY A 251 -1.02 5.27 -34.35
C GLY A 251 -1.36 5.32 -35.86
N HIS A 252 -0.65 6.10 -36.66
CA HIS A 252 -0.95 6.35 -38.09
C HIS A 252 -2.35 6.97 -38.34
N HIS A 253 -2.88 7.69 -37.36
CA HIS A 253 -4.13 8.45 -37.45
C HIS A 253 -3.87 9.91 -37.89
N PHE A 254 -3.32 10.07 -39.09
CA PHE A 254 -2.77 11.35 -39.57
C PHE A 254 -3.83 12.46 -39.68
N GLU A 255 -5.07 12.13 -40.05
CA GLU A 255 -6.14 13.13 -40.13
C GLU A 255 -6.47 13.70 -38.74
N GLN A 256 -6.57 12.85 -37.71
CA GLN A 256 -6.82 13.29 -36.34
C GLN A 256 -5.63 14.10 -35.80
N ALA A 257 -4.41 13.69 -36.08
CA ALA A 257 -3.22 14.44 -35.71
C ALA A 257 -3.23 15.83 -36.35
N LEU A 258 -3.56 15.92 -37.66
CA LEU A 258 -3.65 17.17 -38.40
C LEU A 258 -4.64 18.15 -37.77
N ASP A 259 -5.81 17.68 -37.36
CA ASP A 259 -6.83 18.51 -36.74
C ASP A 259 -6.35 19.06 -35.37
N ILE A 260 -5.64 18.27 -34.59
CA ILE A 260 -5.01 18.73 -33.34
C ILE A 260 -3.96 19.80 -33.58
N TYR A 261 -3.05 19.58 -34.55
CA TYR A 261 -1.99 20.56 -34.83
C TYR A 261 -2.52 21.83 -35.48
N LYS A 262 -3.63 21.79 -36.24
CA LYS A 262 -4.33 23.01 -36.69
C LYS A 262 -4.86 23.83 -35.51
N LYS A 263 -5.41 23.22 -34.48
CA LYS A 263 -5.82 23.94 -33.27
C LYS A 263 -4.63 24.61 -32.59
N LEU A 264 -3.51 23.89 -32.42
CA LEU A 264 -2.30 24.41 -31.81
C LEU A 264 -1.68 25.54 -32.67
N GLN A 265 -1.79 25.47 -34.01
CA GLN A 265 -1.32 26.53 -34.90
C GLN A 265 -2.08 27.86 -34.73
N VAL A 266 -3.38 27.78 -34.42
CA VAL A 266 -4.18 28.99 -34.15
C VAL A 266 -3.65 29.74 -32.94
N ALA A 267 -3.29 28.98 -31.86
CA ALA A 267 -2.71 29.57 -30.65
C ALA A 267 -1.25 30.03 -30.87
N HIS A 268 -0.49 29.27 -31.64
CA HIS A 268 0.95 29.51 -31.89
C HIS A 268 1.31 29.50 -33.40
N PRO A 269 0.96 30.53 -34.16
CA PRO A 269 1.11 30.53 -35.65
C PRO A 269 2.54 30.34 -36.14
N LYS A 270 3.54 30.66 -35.31
CA LYS A 270 4.98 30.60 -35.65
C LYS A 270 5.73 29.46 -34.93
N ALA A 271 5.05 28.59 -34.21
CA ALA A 271 5.71 27.48 -33.54
C ALA A 271 6.25 26.48 -34.56
N LEU A 272 7.57 26.35 -34.61
CA LEU A 272 8.26 25.57 -35.65
C LEU A 272 7.94 24.07 -35.53
N ASP A 273 7.79 23.57 -34.35
CA ASP A 273 7.40 22.18 -34.06
C ASP A 273 5.99 21.88 -34.57
N VAL A 274 5.03 22.77 -34.31
CA VAL A 274 3.65 22.63 -34.81
C VAL A 274 3.64 22.66 -36.36
N LEU A 275 4.37 23.58 -36.98
CA LEU A 275 4.48 23.65 -38.42
C LEU A 275 5.12 22.39 -39.04
N LYS A 276 6.10 21.80 -38.36
CA LYS A 276 6.73 20.55 -38.77
C LYS A 276 5.73 19.39 -38.74
N HIS A 277 4.98 19.26 -37.66
CA HIS A 277 3.96 18.21 -37.54
C HIS A 277 2.83 18.37 -38.55
N LEU A 278 2.39 19.62 -38.82
CA LEU A 278 1.43 19.90 -39.90
C LEU A 278 1.96 19.46 -41.27
N ALA A 279 3.22 19.74 -41.59
CA ALA A 279 3.82 19.28 -42.84
C ALA A 279 3.85 17.74 -42.93
N ILE A 280 4.29 17.05 -41.89
CA ILE A 280 4.35 15.59 -41.85
C ILE A 280 2.96 14.97 -42.09
N ASN A 281 1.93 15.45 -41.38
CA ASN A 281 0.59 14.90 -41.46
C ASN A 281 -0.15 15.25 -42.77
N ASN A 282 0.24 16.30 -43.48
CA ASN A 282 -0.31 16.61 -44.80
C ASN A 282 0.26 15.73 -45.92
N TYR A 283 1.42 15.08 -45.70
CA TYR A 283 2.07 14.24 -46.73
C TYR A 283 1.74 12.75 -46.59
N ASN A 284 1.19 12.30 -45.45
CA ASN A 284 0.80 10.94 -45.19
C ASN A 284 -0.72 10.72 -45.34
#